data_f488f807a8931632da0201c1f06bfe7f
#
_entry.id   f488f807a8931632da0201c1f06bfe7f
#
_cell.length_a   1.000
_cell.length_b   1.000
_cell.length_c   1.000
_cell.angle_alpha   90.00
_cell.angle_beta   90.00
_cell.angle_gamma   90.00
#
_symmetry.space_group_name_H-M   'P 1'
#
loop_
_entity.id
_entity.type
_entity.pdbx_description
1 polymer ?
#
loop_
_entity_poly.entity_id
_entity_poly.type
_entity_poly.pdbx_seq_one_letter_code
_entity_poly.pdbx_strand_id
1 'polypeptide(L)'
;MENAAVYVEEFVASGAMTADTAEDLAALAGRYTTRITVSSNGHTVQALVLPYCWTDLRIVAGSTISVTADSGYRPPDFEDRRALRDFVSRFRSPTSGTARR
;
A
#
# COMPACT_ATOMS: atom_id res chain seq x y z
N MET A 1 -1.12 6.94 -26.19
CA MET A 1 -1.15 6.90 -25.71
C MET A 1 -0.66 6.91 -24.77
N GLU A 2 -0.75 7.20 -24.35
CA GLU A 2 -0.35 7.29 -23.53
C GLU A 2 -0.38 6.59 -22.65
N ASN A 3 0.10 6.46 -22.23
CA ASN A 3 0.03 5.59 -21.37
C ASN A 3 0.04 6.01 -20.07
N ALA A 4 -0.67 5.54 -19.20
CA ALA A 4 -0.63 5.90 -17.88
C ALA A 4 0.59 5.35 -17.24
N ALA A 5 1.30 6.12 -16.53
CA ALA A 5 2.45 5.63 -15.83
C ALA A 5 1.97 4.83 -14.62
N VAL A 6 2.68 3.77 -14.33
CA VAL A 6 2.44 2.99 -13.13
C VAL A 6 3.68 3.13 -12.26
N TYR A 7 3.51 3.54 -11.04
CA TYR A 7 4.62 3.71 -10.12
C TYR A 7 4.67 2.53 -9.18
N VAL A 8 5.85 2.00 -8.93
CA VAL A 8 6.03 0.80 -8.15
C VAL A 8 7.10 1.03 -7.11
N GLU A 9 6.89 0.54 -5.92
CA GLU A 9 7.92 0.54 -4.90
C GLU A 9 7.93 -0.80 -4.20
N GLU A 10 9.12 -1.37 -4.00
CA GLU A 10 9.27 -2.62 -3.29
C GLU A 10 10.02 -2.40 -2.00
N PHE A 11 9.64 -3.13 -0.98
CA PHE A 11 10.34 -3.06 0.29
C PHE A 11 10.12 -4.36 1.06
N VAL A 12 10.88 -4.53 2.13
CA VAL A 12 10.80 -5.74 2.94
C VAL A 12 10.01 -5.42 4.19
N ALA A 13 9.06 -6.27 4.53
CA ALA A 13 8.23 -6.05 5.71
C ALA A 13 9.05 -6.20 6.98
N SER A 14 8.84 -5.30 7.93
CA SER A 14 9.54 -5.37 9.20
C SER A 14 8.80 -6.25 10.20
N GLY A 15 7.58 -6.61 9.91
CA GLY A 15 6.79 -7.47 10.78
C GLY A 15 5.56 -7.96 10.06
N ALA A 16 4.80 -8.80 10.75
CA ALA A 16 3.58 -9.35 10.17
C ALA A 16 2.52 -8.27 10.02
N MET A 17 1.71 -8.38 8.99
CA MET A 17 0.58 -7.50 8.84
C MET A 17 -0.52 -7.90 9.82
N THR A 18 -1.25 -6.94 10.31
CA THR A 18 -2.37 -7.17 11.21
C THR A 18 -3.63 -6.58 10.63
N ALA A 19 -4.76 -6.94 11.22
CA ALA A 19 -6.04 -6.38 10.77
C ALA A 19 -6.06 -4.86 10.96
N ASP A 20 -5.48 -4.36 12.03
CA ASP A 20 -5.44 -2.92 12.26
C ASP A 20 -4.64 -2.21 11.18
N THR A 21 -3.51 -2.78 10.81
CA THR A 21 -2.70 -2.21 9.74
C THR A 21 -3.47 -2.23 8.42
N ALA A 22 -4.16 -3.31 8.13
CA ALA A 22 -4.93 -3.41 6.89
C ALA A 22 -6.01 -2.35 6.84
N GLU A 23 -6.70 -2.11 7.94
CA GLU A 23 -7.75 -1.09 7.98
C GLU A 23 -7.18 0.31 7.84
N ASP A 24 -6.05 0.56 8.49
CA ASP A 24 -5.40 1.85 8.41
C ASP A 24 -4.94 2.17 7.00
N LEU A 25 -4.36 1.18 6.33
CA LEU A 25 -3.90 1.38 4.97
C LEU A 25 -5.06 1.58 4.00
N ALA A 26 -6.15 0.86 4.20
CA ALA A 26 -7.32 1.04 3.35
C ALA A 26 -7.90 2.43 3.51
N ALA A 27 -7.93 2.94 4.74
CA ALA A 27 -8.44 4.28 4.98
C ALA A 27 -7.55 5.32 4.30
N LEU A 28 -6.25 5.13 4.37
CA LEU A 28 -5.33 6.04 3.70
C LEU A 28 -5.53 6.01 2.20
N ALA A 29 -5.63 4.80 1.62
CA ALA A 29 -5.83 4.67 0.18
C ALA A 29 -7.11 5.34 -0.26
N GLY A 30 -8.12 5.34 0.59
CA GLY A 30 -9.40 5.95 0.24
C GLY A 30 -9.36 7.47 0.12
N ARG A 31 -8.26 8.10 0.53
CA ARG A 31 -8.12 9.55 0.40
C ARG A 31 -7.69 9.96 -1.01
N TYR A 32 -7.30 9.01 -1.83
CA TYR A 32 -6.80 9.32 -3.16
C TYR A 32 -7.68 8.71 -4.21
N THR A 33 -7.69 9.26 -5.39
CA THR A 33 -8.35 8.63 -6.54
C THR A 33 -7.43 7.60 -7.17
N THR A 34 -6.16 7.59 -6.80
CA THR A 34 -5.17 6.64 -7.29
C THR A 34 -5.57 5.23 -6.90
N ARG A 35 -5.38 4.29 -7.83
CA ARG A 35 -5.55 2.89 -7.53
C ARG A 35 -4.25 2.36 -6.93
N ILE A 36 -4.32 1.86 -5.72
CA ILE A 36 -3.15 1.32 -5.03
C ILE A 36 -3.34 -0.18 -4.88
N THR A 37 -2.32 -0.93 -5.27
CA THR A 37 -2.36 -2.38 -5.25
C THR A 37 -1.17 -2.90 -4.46
N VAL A 38 -1.38 -3.90 -3.65
CA VAL A 38 -0.34 -4.49 -2.80
C VAL A 38 -0.14 -5.94 -3.23
N SER A 39 1.10 -6.34 -3.46
CA SER A 39 1.41 -7.70 -3.84
C SER A 39 2.46 -8.28 -2.90
N SER A 40 2.31 -9.53 -2.53
CA SER A 40 3.30 -10.25 -1.75
C SER A 40 3.00 -11.74 -1.86
N ASN A 41 4.03 -12.55 -1.84
CA ASN A 41 3.89 -14.01 -1.82
C ASN A 41 3.01 -14.53 -2.95
N GLY A 42 3.07 -13.89 -4.10
CA GLY A 42 2.32 -14.35 -5.27
C GLY A 42 0.86 -13.92 -5.32
N HIS A 43 0.41 -13.12 -4.38
CA HIS A 43 -0.97 -12.64 -4.35
C HIS A 43 -1.00 -11.13 -4.49
N THR A 44 -2.06 -10.62 -5.09
CA THR A 44 -2.23 -9.19 -5.32
C THR A 44 -3.62 -8.76 -4.83
N VAL A 45 -3.67 -7.69 -4.06
CA VAL A 45 -4.91 -7.20 -3.47
C VAL A 45 -4.96 -5.69 -3.62
N GLN A 46 -6.12 -5.16 -3.95
CA GLN A 46 -6.27 -3.70 -3.97
C GLN A 46 -6.32 -3.18 -2.55
N ALA A 47 -5.69 -2.04 -2.32
CA ALA A 47 -5.57 -1.52 -0.96
C ALA A 47 -6.91 -1.27 -0.29
N LEU A 48 -7.92 -0.87 -1.06
CA LEU A 48 -9.22 -0.57 -0.48
C LEU A 48 -9.91 -1.78 0.11
N VAL A 49 -9.56 -2.99 -0.33
CA VAL A 49 -10.17 -4.19 0.20
C VAL A 49 -9.25 -4.96 1.13
N LEU A 50 -8.12 -4.37 1.51
CA LEU A 50 -7.20 -5.02 2.44
C LEU A 50 -7.89 -5.55 3.69
N PRO A 51 -8.83 -4.83 4.31
CA PRO A 51 -9.45 -5.36 5.53
C PRO A 51 -10.11 -6.72 5.34
N TYR A 52 -10.46 -7.06 4.12
CA TYR A 52 -11.14 -8.33 3.85
C TYR A 52 -10.21 -9.41 3.31
N CYS A 53 -9.05 -9.00 2.79
CA CYS A 53 -8.18 -9.94 2.08
C CYS A 53 -6.73 -9.93 2.53
N TRP A 54 -6.39 -9.20 3.55
CA TRP A 54 -4.98 -9.06 3.91
C TRP A 54 -4.32 -10.40 4.27
N THR A 55 -5.09 -11.35 4.76
CA THR A 55 -4.51 -12.64 5.13
C THR A 55 -4.00 -13.41 3.92
N ASP A 56 -4.57 -13.13 2.75
CA ASP A 56 -4.12 -13.80 1.53
C ASP A 56 -2.69 -13.43 1.18
N LEU A 57 -2.23 -12.29 1.61
CA LEU A 57 -0.88 -11.84 1.28
C LEU A 57 0.18 -12.51 2.15
N ARG A 58 -0.20 -13.07 3.29
CA ARG A 58 0.71 -13.81 4.17
C ARG A 58 1.96 -13.01 4.53
N ILE A 59 1.79 -11.75 4.82
CA ILE A 59 2.92 -10.89 5.09
C ILE A 59 3.45 -11.12 6.49
N VAL A 60 4.73 -11.48 6.58
CA VAL A 60 5.43 -11.64 7.85
C VAL A 60 6.73 -10.87 7.74
N ALA A 61 7.46 -10.79 8.83
CA ALA A 61 8.76 -10.13 8.80
C ALA A 61 9.63 -10.78 7.72
N GLY A 62 10.22 -9.98 6.88
CA GLY A 62 11.06 -10.48 5.79
C GLY A 62 10.33 -10.68 4.47
N SER A 63 9.01 -10.61 4.44
CA SER A 63 8.29 -10.72 3.17
C SER A 63 8.61 -9.54 2.28
N THR A 64 8.78 -9.79 0.99
CA THR A 64 8.95 -8.72 0.02
C THR A 64 7.58 -8.23 -0.40
N ILE A 65 7.37 -6.93 -0.33
CA ILE A 65 6.10 -6.32 -0.65
C ILE A 65 6.30 -5.37 -1.81
N SER A 66 5.40 -5.44 -2.78
CA SER A 66 5.41 -4.54 -3.91
C SER A 66 4.12 -3.75 -3.89
N VAL A 67 4.20 -2.43 -3.99
CA VAL A 67 3.04 -1.56 -4.00
C VAL A 67 3.05 -0.79 -5.31
N THR A 68 1.91 -0.76 -6.00
CA THR A 68 1.80 -0.01 -7.23
C THR A 68 0.76 1.08 -7.07
N ALA A 69 0.90 2.14 -7.83
CA ALA A 69 -0.05 3.26 -7.83
C ALA A 69 -0.24 3.75 -9.24
N ASP A 70 -1.48 3.88 -9.67
CA ASP A 70 -1.79 4.40 -11.00
C ASP A 70 -3.22 4.95 -11.03
N SER A 71 -3.57 5.51 -12.15
CA SER A 71 -4.94 5.90 -12.47
C SER A 71 -5.53 7.00 -11.60
N GLY A 72 -4.69 7.81 -10.98
CA GLY A 72 -5.19 8.97 -10.24
C GLY A 72 -5.74 10.03 -11.19
N TYR A 73 -6.66 10.83 -10.67
CA TYR A 73 -7.31 11.84 -11.50
C TYR A 73 -6.58 13.16 -11.56
N ARG A 74 -5.83 13.54 -10.61
CA ARG A 74 -5.39 14.86 -10.60
C ARG A 74 -4.04 15.10 -10.20
N PRO A 75 -3.33 15.82 -10.87
CA PRO A 75 -2.84 15.42 -12.18
C PRO A 75 -2.27 14.03 -11.95
N PRO A 76 -2.45 13.14 -12.86
CA PRO A 76 -2.21 11.74 -12.57
C PRO A 76 -0.84 11.47 -11.98
N ASP A 77 0.19 11.99 -12.61
CA ASP A 77 1.52 11.72 -12.12
C ASP A 77 1.72 12.20 -10.72
N PHE A 78 1.22 13.37 -10.41
CA PHE A 78 1.46 13.98 -9.12
C PHE A 78 0.73 13.21 -8.03
N GLU A 79 -0.53 12.91 -8.26
CA GLU A 79 -1.31 12.22 -7.25
C GLU A 79 -0.81 10.80 -7.03
N ASP A 80 -0.48 10.10 -8.12
CA ASP A 80 -0.04 8.72 -7.99
C ASP A 80 1.25 8.61 -7.21
N ARG A 81 2.21 9.49 -7.48
CA ARG A 81 3.46 9.44 -6.77
C ARG A 81 3.29 9.79 -5.30
N ARG A 82 2.43 10.75 -5.02
CA ARG A 82 2.17 11.14 -3.65
C ARG A 82 1.46 10.03 -2.89
N ALA A 83 0.47 9.41 -3.52
CA ALA A 83 -0.27 8.34 -2.90
C ALA A 83 0.64 7.15 -2.61
N LEU A 84 1.50 6.81 -3.56
CA LEU A 84 2.42 5.71 -3.35
C LEU A 84 3.37 6.00 -2.19
N ARG A 85 3.93 7.19 -2.16
CA ARG A 85 4.86 7.55 -1.10
C ARG A 85 4.20 7.50 0.26
N ASP A 86 3.00 8.06 0.37
CA ASP A 86 2.31 8.11 1.64
C ASP A 86 1.90 6.72 2.09
N PHE A 87 1.44 5.90 1.15
CA PHE A 87 1.02 4.54 1.47
C PHE A 87 2.21 3.69 1.94
N VAL A 88 3.31 3.74 1.21
CA VAL A 88 4.49 2.95 1.56
C VAL A 88 5.06 3.44 2.89
N SER A 89 5.09 4.74 3.10
CA SER A 89 5.60 5.28 4.33
C SER A 89 4.77 4.80 5.52
N ARG A 90 3.46 4.79 5.38
CA ARG A 90 2.60 4.33 6.44
C ARG A 90 2.76 2.83 6.65
N PHE A 91 2.89 2.08 5.57
CA PHE A 91 3.04 0.64 5.64
C PHE A 91 4.33 0.26 6.36
N ARG A 92 5.40 1.00 6.08
CA ARG A 92 6.69 0.70 6.67
C ARG A 92 6.84 1.18 8.09
N SER A 93 5.94 2.03 8.53
CA SER A 93 6.02 2.58 9.85
C SER A 93 5.76 1.48 10.86
N PRO A 94 6.72 1.13 11.62
CA PRO A 94 6.60 -0.05 12.38
C PRO A 94 5.63 0.09 13.47
N THR A 95 5.38 0.94 14.04
CA THR A 95 4.56 0.88 15.01
C THR A 95 3.78 1.75 15.07
N SER A 96 3.77 2.17 14.21
CA SER A 96 2.95 2.90 14.18
C SER A 96 2.58 3.18 15.40
N GLY A 97 2.51 3.16 15.68
CA GLY A 97 2.09 3.39 16.61
C GLY A 97 2.57 3.48 17.74
N THR A 98 2.81 3.31 18.17
CA THR A 98 3.17 3.32 19.15
C THR A 98 3.88 4.17 19.56
N ALA A 99 3.77 4.33 19.58
CA ALA A 99 4.18 5.01 19.81
C ALA A 99 4.74 5.72 20.22
N ARG A 100 4.65 5.93 20.37
CA ARG A 100 5.08 6.62 20.76
C ARG A 100 5.44 7.18 21.20
N ARG A 101 5.42 7.31 21.41
CA ARG A 101 5.65 8.02 21.81
C ARG A 101 5.84 8.41 21.98
#